data_2311319ca82137633f76450cd0ec9ef8
#
_entry.id   2311319ca82137633f76450cd0ec9ef8
#
_cell.length_a   1.000
_cell.length_b   1.000
_cell.length_c   1.000
_cell.angle_alpha   90.00
_cell.angle_beta   90.00
_cell.angle_gamma   90.00
#
_symmetry.space_group_name_H-M   'P 1'
#
loop_
_entity.id
_entity.type
_entity.pdbx_description
1 polymer ?
#
loop_
_entity_poly.entity_id
_entity_poly.type
_entity_poly.pdbx_seq_one_letter_code
_entity_poly.pdbx_strand_id
1 'polypeptide(L)'
;LGGNVLCVGSRPDGSPFKIGLQKPYATHTETVAALDITDMSVVSSGVYERHFIKDGVNYHHILDPSTGYPYENGLIQVSIISTLSVDGDGLSTTCFALGLEKGMELIESMDGIYAVFMTEDGTLHYTQGAEGFLAPDSAAR
;
A
#
# COMPACT_ATOMS: atom_id res chain seq x y z
N LEU A 1 1.02 10.66 -7.85
CA LEU A 1 1.59 11.76 -7.05
C LEU A 1 2.04 11.20 -5.69
N GLY A 2 3.36 10.97 -5.47
CA GLY A 2 3.88 10.59 -4.14
C GLY A 2 3.27 9.31 -3.57
N GLY A 3 3.18 8.23 -4.35
CA GLY A 3 2.56 6.97 -3.91
C GLY A 3 1.03 6.90 -4.13
N ASN A 4 0.43 7.93 -4.72
CA ASN A 4 -1.00 8.00 -5.00
C ASN A 4 -1.26 7.92 -6.52
N VAL A 5 -2.02 6.92 -6.96
CA VAL A 5 -2.45 6.71 -8.35
C VAL A 5 -3.97 6.67 -8.39
N LEU A 6 -4.59 7.55 -9.17
CA LEU A 6 -6.02 7.51 -9.48
C LEU A 6 -6.21 7.04 -10.93
N CYS A 7 -6.94 5.95 -11.12
CA CYS A 7 -7.36 5.45 -12.42
C CYS A 7 -8.76 6.00 -12.74
N VAL A 8 -8.88 6.71 -13.85
CA VAL A 8 -10.16 7.25 -14.34
C VAL A 8 -10.63 6.40 -15.51
N GLY A 9 -11.76 5.72 -15.37
CA GLY A 9 -12.26 4.77 -16.35
C GLY A 9 -11.38 3.52 -16.45
N SER A 10 -11.28 3.02 -17.68
CA SER A 10 -10.44 1.88 -18.08
C SER A 10 -9.50 2.27 -19.22
N ARG A 11 -8.64 1.35 -19.63
CA ARG A 11 -7.80 1.51 -20.84
C ARG A 11 -8.69 1.62 -22.08
N PRO A 12 -8.16 2.16 -23.22
CA PRO A 12 -8.95 2.34 -24.44
C PRO A 12 -9.54 1.05 -25.02
N ASP A 13 -8.95 -0.10 -24.71
CA ASP A 13 -9.44 -1.43 -25.09
C ASP A 13 -10.47 -2.02 -24.12
N GLY A 14 -10.86 -1.26 -23.09
CA GLY A 14 -11.82 -1.67 -22.06
C GLY A 14 -11.19 -2.50 -20.92
N SER A 15 -9.91 -2.84 -21.00
CA SER A 15 -9.22 -3.57 -19.95
C SER A 15 -8.88 -2.66 -18.74
N PRO A 16 -8.70 -3.21 -17.52
CA PRO A 16 -8.25 -2.44 -16.36
C PRO A 16 -6.82 -1.92 -16.53
N PHE A 17 -6.49 -0.88 -15.75
CA PHE A 17 -5.10 -0.45 -15.59
C PHE A 17 -4.37 -1.43 -14.67
N LYS A 18 -3.14 -1.81 -15.07
CA LYS A 18 -2.25 -2.61 -14.20
C LYS A 18 -1.41 -1.68 -13.34
N ILE A 19 -1.65 -1.69 -12.04
CA ILE A 19 -0.93 -0.90 -11.04
C ILE A 19 0.00 -1.82 -10.25
N GLY A 20 1.30 -1.63 -10.42
CA GLY A 20 2.31 -2.39 -9.67
C GLY A 20 2.50 -1.86 -8.25
N LEU A 21 2.46 -2.76 -7.28
CA LEU A 21 2.92 -2.46 -5.92
C LEU A 21 4.44 -2.57 -5.89
N GLN A 22 5.11 -1.46 -5.62
CA GLN A 22 6.57 -1.38 -5.70
C GLN A 22 7.23 -2.32 -4.68
N LYS A 23 8.28 -3.01 -5.12
CA LYS A 23 9.13 -3.79 -4.23
C LYS A 23 9.98 -2.84 -3.37
N PRO A 24 9.91 -2.96 -2.03
CA PRO A 24 10.70 -2.12 -1.12
C PRO A 24 12.20 -2.18 -1.42
N TYR A 25 12.86 -1.03 -1.35
CA TYR A 25 14.31 -0.87 -1.55
C TYR A 25 14.86 -1.33 -2.92
N ALA A 26 13.99 -1.73 -3.84
CA ALA A 26 14.36 -2.14 -5.20
C ALA A 26 14.28 -0.97 -6.18
N THR A 27 14.59 -1.24 -7.44
CA THR A 27 14.40 -0.27 -8.52
C THR A 27 12.91 0.01 -8.73
N HIS A 28 12.55 1.22 -9.20
CA HIS A 28 11.15 1.60 -9.41
C HIS A 28 10.38 0.71 -10.42
N THR A 29 11.08 -0.17 -11.12
CA THR A 29 10.49 -1.11 -12.09
C THR A 29 10.17 -2.48 -11.48
N GLU A 30 10.66 -2.77 -10.28
CA GLU A 30 10.38 -4.03 -9.60
C GLU A 30 9.13 -3.93 -8.73
N THR A 31 8.24 -4.89 -8.90
CA THR A 31 6.97 -4.95 -8.16
C THR A 31 6.83 -6.29 -7.42
N VAL A 32 6.12 -6.27 -6.29
CA VAL A 32 5.80 -7.48 -5.51
C VAL A 32 4.45 -8.06 -5.90
N ALA A 33 3.54 -7.23 -6.41
CA ALA A 33 2.25 -7.62 -6.93
C ALA A 33 1.80 -6.59 -7.98
N ALA A 34 0.83 -6.97 -8.79
CA ALA A 34 0.14 -6.05 -9.70
C ALA A 34 -1.36 -6.16 -9.48
N LEU A 35 -2.03 -5.01 -9.52
CA LEU A 35 -3.47 -4.88 -9.32
C LEU A 35 -4.14 -4.44 -10.62
N ASP A 36 -5.27 -5.04 -10.97
CA ASP A 36 -6.13 -4.64 -12.07
C ASP A 36 -7.18 -3.65 -11.54
N ILE A 37 -7.08 -2.38 -11.95
CA ILE A 37 -7.84 -1.25 -11.38
C ILE A 37 -8.65 -0.52 -12.47
N THR A 38 -9.92 -0.24 -12.18
CA THR A 38 -10.83 0.56 -13.00
C THR A 38 -11.60 1.51 -12.09
N ASP A 39 -11.63 2.81 -12.41
CA ASP A 39 -12.35 3.88 -11.66
C ASP A 39 -12.06 3.88 -10.14
N MET A 40 -10.85 3.52 -9.74
CA MET A 40 -10.43 3.50 -8.34
C MET A 40 -9.02 4.06 -8.19
N SER A 41 -8.65 4.39 -6.97
CA SER A 41 -7.29 4.79 -6.61
C SER A 41 -6.54 3.65 -5.92
N VAL A 42 -5.22 3.67 -6.05
CA VAL A 42 -4.29 2.89 -5.25
C VAL A 42 -3.32 3.87 -4.59
N VAL A 43 -3.30 3.89 -3.28
CA VAL A 43 -2.45 4.80 -2.50
C VAL A 43 -1.58 3.98 -1.57
N SER A 44 -0.27 4.16 -1.65
CA SER A 44 0.70 3.42 -0.85
C SER A 44 1.49 4.35 0.07
N SER A 45 1.63 3.93 1.32
CA SER A 45 2.56 4.49 2.30
C SER A 45 3.60 3.45 2.65
N GLY A 46 4.88 3.80 2.52
CA GLY A 46 5.98 2.85 2.75
C GLY A 46 7.21 3.52 3.37
N VAL A 47 7.96 2.72 4.13
CA VAL A 47 9.15 3.18 4.89
C VAL A 47 10.37 3.45 4.03
N TYR A 48 10.34 3.06 2.76
CA TYR A 48 11.45 3.14 1.82
C TYR A 48 11.41 4.37 0.91
N GLU A 49 10.32 5.16 0.92
CA GLU A 49 10.17 6.31 0.01
C GLU A 49 10.97 7.53 0.48
N ARG A 50 10.81 7.91 1.75
CA ARG A 50 11.49 9.05 2.38
C ARG A 50 12.14 8.58 3.66
N HIS A 51 13.39 8.16 3.56
CA HIS A 51 14.13 7.61 4.69
C HIS A 51 15.62 7.92 4.60
N PHE A 52 16.31 7.74 5.71
CA PHE A 52 17.76 7.67 5.77
C PHE A 52 18.18 6.60 6.78
N ILE A 53 19.36 6.03 6.57
CA ILE A 53 19.93 5.05 7.48
C ILE A 53 21.04 5.72 8.30
N LYS A 54 20.95 5.60 9.62
CA LYS A 54 22.00 6.04 10.55
C LYS A 54 22.25 4.94 11.58
N ASP A 55 23.50 4.56 11.73
CA ASP A 55 23.95 3.51 12.68
C ASP A 55 23.17 2.18 12.53
N GLY A 56 22.78 1.84 11.28
CA GLY A 56 22.01 0.63 10.95
C GLY A 56 20.50 0.74 11.21
N VAL A 57 20.01 1.87 11.70
CA VAL A 57 18.58 2.13 11.94
C VAL A 57 17.99 2.91 10.77
N ASN A 58 16.83 2.47 10.28
CA ASN A 58 16.07 3.15 9.23
C ASN A 58 15.16 4.24 9.84
N TYR A 59 15.44 5.50 9.53
CA TYR A 59 14.61 6.64 9.94
C TYR A 59 13.74 7.08 8.78
N HIS A 60 12.48 6.68 8.78
CA HIS A 60 11.50 7.04 7.76
C HIS A 60 10.55 8.14 8.25
N HIS A 61 9.77 8.71 7.33
CA HIS A 61 8.94 9.89 7.56
C HIS A 61 7.61 9.62 8.29
N ILE A 62 7.21 8.36 8.51
CA ILE A 62 5.98 8.02 9.22
C ILE A 62 6.31 7.94 10.70
N LEU A 63 6.06 9.06 11.40
CA LEU A 63 6.48 9.24 12.80
C LEU A 63 5.32 8.97 13.76
N ASP A 64 5.64 8.31 14.88
CA ASP A 64 4.77 8.24 16.05
C ASP A 64 4.75 9.59 16.77
N PRO A 65 3.60 10.29 16.84
CA PRO A 65 3.52 11.60 17.46
C PRO A 65 3.77 11.59 18.96
N SER A 66 3.67 10.43 19.61
CA SER A 66 3.93 10.29 21.07
C SER A 66 5.43 10.25 21.38
N THR A 67 6.25 9.77 20.47
CA THR A 67 7.70 9.59 20.65
C THR A 67 8.54 10.50 19.79
N GLY A 68 8.00 10.95 18.62
CA GLY A 68 8.73 11.68 17.59
C GLY A 68 9.68 10.81 16.76
N TYR A 69 9.67 9.50 16.96
CA TYR A 69 10.45 8.53 16.19
C TYR A 69 9.58 7.78 15.17
N PRO A 70 10.20 7.18 14.13
CA PRO A 70 9.48 6.32 13.19
C PRO A 70 8.74 5.18 13.89
N TYR A 71 7.56 4.80 13.33
CA TYR A 71 6.88 3.58 13.78
C TYR A 71 7.73 2.33 13.49
N GLU A 72 7.87 1.46 14.49
CA GLU A 72 8.50 0.15 14.39
C GLU A 72 7.45 -0.91 14.76
N ASN A 73 6.65 -1.34 13.81
CA ASN A 73 5.53 -2.27 14.02
C ASN A 73 5.53 -3.47 13.06
N GLY A 74 6.68 -3.71 12.40
CA GLY A 74 6.85 -4.83 11.47
C GLY A 74 6.21 -4.63 10.09
N LEU A 75 5.59 -3.47 9.81
CA LEU A 75 5.09 -3.12 8.49
C LEU A 75 6.15 -2.37 7.68
N ILE A 76 6.20 -2.67 6.39
CA ILE A 76 7.06 -1.98 5.45
C ILE A 76 6.27 -1.13 4.45
N GLN A 77 5.04 -1.55 4.14
CA GLN A 77 4.14 -0.87 3.22
C GLN A 77 2.68 -1.17 3.53
N VAL A 78 1.82 -0.19 3.32
CA VAL A 78 0.36 -0.34 3.27
C VAL A 78 -0.14 0.30 1.98
N SER A 79 -0.92 -0.43 1.19
CA SER A 79 -1.55 0.05 -0.03
C SER A 79 -3.07 -0.04 0.11
N ILE A 80 -3.75 1.08 -0.09
CA ILE A 80 -5.21 1.19 0.00
C ILE A 80 -5.79 1.28 -1.41
N ILE A 81 -6.84 0.50 -1.68
CA ILE A 81 -7.65 0.55 -2.89
C ILE A 81 -8.99 1.16 -2.51
N SER A 82 -9.38 2.27 -3.12
CA SER A 82 -10.61 2.99 -2.79
C SER A 82 -11.12 3.78 -3.98
N THR A 83 -12.42 4.09 -3.99
CA THR A 83 -13.03 4.92 -5.04
C THR A 83 -12.57 6.38 -4.93
N LEU A 84 -12.40 6.88 -3.70
CA LEU A 84 -11.94 8.23 -3.43
C LEU A 84 -10.46 8.21 -3.03
N SER A 85 -9.63 8.88 -3.82
CA SER A 85 -8.19 8.96 -3.59
C SER A 85 -7.82 9.59 -2.24
N VAL A 86 -8.64 10.52 -1.72
CA VAL A 86 -8.44 11.13 -0.41
C VAL A 86 -8.57 10.14 0.73
N ASP A 87 -9.49 9.16 0.62
CA ASP A 87 -9.63 8.09 1.61
C ASP A 87 -8.39 7.22 1.64
N GLY A 88 -7.88 6.84 0.47
CA GLY A 88 -6.64 6.09 0.34
C GLY A 88 -5.45 6.82 0.97
N ASP A 89 -5.33 8.13 0.74
CA ASP A 89 -4.24 8.95 1.28
C ASP A 89 -4.26 9.00 2.82
N GLY A 90 -5.43 9.24 3.40
CA GLY A 90 -5.60 9.24 4.86
C GLY A 90 -5.42 7.85 5.48
N LEU A 91 -6.03 6.82 4.87
CA LEU A 91 -6.05 5.47 5.43
C LEU A 91 -4.71 4.74 5.31
N SER A 92 -3.92 4.96 4.26
CA SER A 92 -2.65 4.27 4.10
C SER A 92 -1.68 4.56 5.25
N THR A 93 -1.58 5.82 5.65
CA THR A 93 -0.75 6.24 6.79
C THR A 93 -1.39 5.85 8.12
N THR A 94 -2.70 5.96 8.25
CA THR A 94 -3.44 5.54 9.48
C THR A 94 -3.26 4.05 9.75
N CYS A 95 -3.48 3.20 8.74
CA CYS A 95 -3.31 1.76 8.85
C CYS A 95 -1.85 1.37 9.13
N PHE A 96 -0.90 2.10 8.54
CA PHE A 96 0.52 1.90 8.86
C PHE A 96 0.78 2.16 10.36
N ALA A 97 0.28 3.28 10.90
CA ALA A 97 0.44 3.63 12.31
C ALA A 97 -0.24 2.64 13.27
N LEU A 98 -1.41 2.10 12.89
CA LEU A 98 -2.15 1.11 13.68
C LEU A 98 -1.46 -0.28 13.72
N GLY A 99 -0.62 -0.59 12.74
CA GLY A 99 -0.05 -1.92 12.55
C GLY A 99 -0.99 -2.88 11.85
N LEU A 100 -0.50 -4.11 11.58
CA LEU A 100 -1.18 -5.08 10.73
C LEU A 100 -2.59 -5.42 11.22
N GLU A 101 -2.74 -5.92 12.45
CA GLU A 101 -4.02 -6.44 12.95
C GLU A 101 -5.10 -5.36 13.00
N LYS A 102 -4.82 -4.23 13.67
CA LYS A 102 -5.79 -3.14 13.81
C LYS A 102 -6.04 -2.39 12.50
N GLY A 103 -5.03 -2.32 11.62
CA GLY A 103 -5.18 -1.75 10.29
C GLY A 103 -6.11 -2.59 9.44
N MET A 104 -5.98 -3.92 9.47
CA MET A 104 -6.89 -4.84 8.78
C MET A 104 -8.31 -4.74 9.33
N GLU A 105 -8.50 -4.77 10.66
CA GLU A 105 -9.82 -4.61 11.29
C GLU A 105 -10.48 -3.29 10.87
N LEU A 106 -9.74 -2.19 10.84
CA LEU A 106 -10.26 -0.89 10.41
C LEU A 106 -10.80 -0.97 8.98
N ILE A 107 -10.00 -1.47 8.04
CA ILE A 107 -10.39 -1.54 6.63
C ILE A 107 -11.57 -2.50 6.43
N GLU A 108 -11.59 -3.65 7.11
CA GLU A 108 -12.67 -4.62 7.01
C GLU A 108 -13.99 -4.13 7.61
N SER A 109 -13.95 -3.08 8.46
CA SER A 109 -15.15 -2.38 8.94
C SER A 109 -15.71 -1.36 7.96
N MET A 110 -15.03 -1.09 6.84
CA MET A 110 -15.38 -0.06 5.86
C MET A 110 -15.80 -0.66 4.54
N ASP A 111 -16.97 -0.28 4.04
CA ASP A 111 -17.46 -0.77 2.74
C ASP A 111 -16.72 -0.10 1.57
N GLY A 112 -16.35 -0.90 0.56
CA GLY A 112 -15.76 -0.42 -0.69
C GLY A 112 -14.31 0.06 -0.58
N ILE A 113 -13.64 -0.21 0.54
CA ILE A 113 -12.22 0.07 0.76
C ILE A 113 -11.50 -1.25 1.02
N TYR A 114 -10.35 -1.42 0.39
CA TYR A 114 -9.54 -2.63 0.48
C TYR A 114 -8.08 -2.29 0.74
N ALA A 115 -7.34 -3.20 1.33
CA ALA A 115 -5.94 -2.97 1.61
C ALA A 115 -5.05 -4.18 1.34
N VAL A 116 -3.81 -3.88 0.99
CA VAL A 116 -2.70 -4.83 0.95
C VAL A 116 -1.62 -4.32 1.89
N PHE A 117 -1.29 -5.10 2.90
CA PHE A 117 -0.21 -4.83 3.85
C PHE A 117 1.00 -5.68 3.50
N MET A 118 2.18 -5.14 3.63
CA MET A 118 3.43 -5.88 3.51
C MET A 118 4.21 -5.78 4.81
N THR A 119 4.58 -6.94 5.34
CA THR A 119 5.44 -7.07 6.51
C THR A 119 6.94 -7.10 6.13
N GLU A 120 7.82 -6.89 7.09
CA GLU A 120 9.28 -6.82 6.88
C GLU A 120 9.88 -8.10 6.30
N ASP A 121 9.25 -9.25 6.51
CA ASP A 121 9.62 -10.53 5.90
C ASP A 121 9.20 -10.66 4.43
N GLY A 122 8.53 -9.63 3.88
CA GLY A 122 8.04 -9.60 2.51
C GLY A 122 6.69 -10.28 2.29
N THR A 123 6.02 -10.74 3.36
CA THR A 123 4.70 -11.35 3.25
C THR A 123 3.64 -10.30 2.95
N LEU A 124 2.73 -10.62 2.01
CA LEU A 124 1.58 -9.79 1.67
C LEU A 124 0.34 -10.32 2.40
N HIS A 125 -0.37 -9.41 3.07
CA HIS A 125 -1.63 -9.68 3.74
C HIS A 125 -2.73 -8.86 3.06
N TYR A 126 -3.84 -9.50 2.74
CA TYR A 126 -4.95 -8.90 2.00
C TYR A 126 -6.18 -8.82 2.90
N THR A 127 -6.84 -7.67 2.93
CA THR A 127 -8.18 -7.58 3.54
C THR A 127 -9.19 -8.32 2.66
N GLN A 128 -10.34 -8.69 3.23
CA GLN A 128 -11.39 -9.42 2.52
C GLN A 128 -11.78 -8.70 1.22
N GLY A 129 -11.70 -9.40 0.09
CA GLY A 129 -12.01 -8.87 -1.24
C GLY A 129 -10.84 -8.18 -1.95
N ALA A 130 -9.75 -7.83 -1.27
CA ALA A 130 -8.57 -7.21 -1.90
C ALA A 130 -7.90 -8.12 -2.94
N GLU A 131 -7.92 -9.42 -2.72
CA GLU A 131 -7.39 -10.42 -3.67
C GLU A 131 -8.10 -10.39 -5.04
N GLY A 132 -9.36 -9.93 -5.08
CA GLY A 132 -10.12 -9.77 -6.33
C GLY A 132 -9.52 -8.77 -7.32
N PHE A 133 -8.63 -7.90 -6.84
CA PHE A 133 -7.90 -6.94 -7.69
C PHE A 133 -6.57 -7.47 -8.21
N LEU A 134 -6.10 -8.62 -7.77
CA LEU A 134 -4.81 -9.17 -8.23
C LEU A 134 -4.86 -9.48 -9.73
N ALA A 135 -3.91 -8.93 -10.47
CA ALA A 135 -3.74 -9.27 -11.86
C ALA A 135 -3.30 -10.75 -12.02
N PRO A 136 -3.82 -11.49 -13.00
CA PRO A 136 -3.54 -12.93 -13.16
C PRO A 136 -2.05 -13.29 -13.21
N ASP A 137 -1.22 -12.38 -13.72
CA ASP A 137 0.23 -12.58 -13.87
C ASP A 137 1.04 -12.15 -12.62
N SER A 138 0.38 -11.68 -11.54
CA SER A 138 1.06 -11.15 -10.36
C SER A 138 1.67 -12.22 -9.45
N ALA A 139 1.21 -13.46 -9.56
CA ALA A 139 1.66 -14.60 -8.75
C ALA A 139 2.92 -15.32 -9.29
N ALA A 140 3.49 -14.88 -10.40
CA ALA A 140 4.51 -15.62 -11.15
C ALA A 140 5.91 -14.94 -11.23
N ARG A 141 6.25 -14.05 -10.25
CA ARG A 141 7.61 -13.45 -10.24
C ARG A 141 8.19 -13.38 -8.86
#